data_32e36f514cf88be74d468fa2a8f92bbd
#
_entry.id   32e36f514cf88be74d468fa2a8f92bbd
#
_cell.length_a   1.000
_cell.length_b   1.000
_cell.length_c   1.000
_cell.angle_alpha   90.00
_cell.angle_beta   90.00
_cell.angle_gamma   90.00
#
_symmetry.space_group_name_H-M   'P 1'
#
loop_
_entity.id
_entity.type
_entity.pdbx_description
1 polymer ?
#
loop_
_entity_poly.entity_id
_entity_poly.type
_entity_poly.pdbx_seq_one_letter_code
_entity_poly.pdbx_strand_id
1 'polypeptide(L)'
;MRYGEAGQSHLLPFLGAAALFAALTIMAHSVVLGLAAVIAGPVPAAQTALSLSRKAVSGAAQEEAASVAEAAPESTGTAASQPEAAAPTGGIESYLVELLGDDARPEGAGAVIEKNYPQGSGEKYVACGAGSIKNNTRQTAADIAAEIQDPLPFGVEKDSPDPQILIMHTHATEDYRLSAGLWYSPGDGARTTDMNLNMCAVGRVMADTLNAAGLNTLHDETLNDYPSYTGSYENSRAVVQRYLAQYPSIKVVLDVHRDAIETEGGSRMAPVCTVDGRQAAQVMIICGCDNGGSVRLPGWRQNLRFAAAWERSMEGMYPGFTRPVLFSYRFYNQDLTTGSLLIEIGGHGNNLNEALYAGQLAANGLVQALLGPDT
;
A
#
# COMPACT_ATOMS: atom_id res chain seq x y z
N MET A 1 12.84 -73.77 18.53
CA MET A 1 13.22 -73.70 19.96
C MET A 1 13.23 -72.26 20.43
N ARG A 2 12.36 -72.00 21.45
CA ARG A 2 12.39 -70.94 22.49
C ARG A 2 12.46 -69.50 22.01
N TYR A 3 11.36 -68.72 22.12
CA TYR A 3 10.78 -68.06 23.28
C TYR A 3 11.66 -66.95 23.84
N GLY A 4 11.08 -65.76 23.93
CA GLY A 4 11.49 -64.66 24.77
C GLY A 4 10.62 -63.42 24.59
N GLU A 5 9.57 -63.34 25.38
CA GLU A 5 8.74 -62.19 25.67
C GLU A 5 9.54 -61.06 26.31
N ALA A 6 9.06 -59.88 26.13
CA ALA A 6 8.83 -58.78 27.06
C ALA A 6 9.07 -57.45 26.33
N GLY A 7 8.23 -56.52 26.41
CA GLY A 7 7.56 -56.05 27.48
C GLY A 7 6.85 -54.72 27.30
N GLN A 8 6.11 -54.51 28.20
CA GLN A 8 5.20 -53.40 28.43
C GLN A 8 5.90 -52.09 28.87
N SER A 9 5.17 -51.00 28.62
CA SER A 9 5.13 -49.80 29.45
C SER A 9 6.23 -48.76 29.34
N HIS A 10 6.08 -47.89 28.31
CA HIS A 10 6.68 -46.52 28.34
C HIS A 10 5.74 -45.39 27.91
N LEU A 11 4.39 -45.62 27.94
CA LEU A 11 3.42 -44.58 27.53
C LEU A 11 2.85 -43.76 28.72
N LEU A 12 3.05 -44.15 29.93
CA LEU A 12 2.48 -43.48 31.12
C LEU A 12 3.22 -42.19 31.57
N PRO A 13 4.53 -42.00 31.42
CA PRO A 13 5.16 -40.77 31.88
C PRO A 13 4.88 -39.55 30.93
N PHE A 14 4.54 -39.77 29.66
CA PHE A 14 4.30 -38.68 28.73
C PHE A 14 2.96 -37.99 28.93
N LEU A 15 1.92 -38.70 29.33
CA LEU A 15 0.61 -38.12 29.62
C LEU A 15 0.61 -37.25 30.88
N GLY A 16 1.39 -37.64 31.87
CA GLY A 16 1.56 -36.84 33.09
C GLY A 16 2.28 -35.51 32.87
N ALA A 17 3.32 -35.50 32.03
CA ALA A 17 4.10 -34.30 31.70
C ALA A 17 3.27 -33.30 30.87
N ALA A 18 2.47 -33.76 29.91
CA ALA A 18 1.60 -32.91 29.10
C ALA A 18 0.49 -32.25 29.94
N ALA A 19 -0.10 -33.00 30.90
CA ALA A 19 -1.12 -32.45 31.80
C ALA A 19 -0.53 -31.43 32.79
N LEU A 20 0.70 -31.65 33.28
CA LEU A 20 1.38 -30.71 34.15
C LEU A 20 1.78 -29.41 33.43
N PHE A 21 2.18 -29.53 32.17
CA PHE A 21 2.54 -28.37 31.34
C PHE A 21 1.32 -27.50 31.01
N ALA A 22 0.16 -28.13 30.70
CA ALA A 22 -1.10 -27.43 30.45
C ALA A 22 -1.60 -26.73 31.74
N ALA A 23 -1.52 -27.37 32.89
CA ALA A 23 -1.91 -26.78 34.16
C ALA A 23 -1.01 -25.58 34.57
N LEU A 24 0.29 -25.67 34.33
CA LEU A 24 1.25 -24.56 34.56
C LEU A 24 1.01 -23.39 33.64
N THR A 25 0.64 -23.63 32.39
CA THR A 25 0.34 -22.56 31.41
C THR A 25 -0.96 -21.83 31.78
N ILE A 26 -1.97 -22.54 32.22
CA ILE A 26 -3.24 -21.95 32.68
C ILE A 26 -3.04 -21.16 34.00
N MET A 27 -2.22 -21.63 34.93
CA MET A 27 -1.91 -20.90 36.16
C MET A 27 -1.09 -19.62 35.86
N ALA A 28 -0.12 -19.68 34.96
CA ALA A 28 0.64 -18.50 34.55
C ALA A 28 -0.23 -17.43 33.89
N HIS A 29 -1.18 -17.83 33.06
CA HIS A 29 -2.17 -16.90 32.45
C HIS A 29 -3.07 -16.25 33.49
N SER A 30 -3.54 -17.01 34.48
CA SER A 30 -4.42 -16.50 35.54
C SER A 30 -3.68 -15.53 36.48
N VAL A 31 -2.39 -15.74 36.74
CA VAL A 31 -1.57 -14.85 37.57
C VAL A 31 -1.28 -13.53 36.83
N VAL A 32 -1.04 -13.57 35.52
CA VAL A 32 -0.81 -12.36 34.72
C VAL A 32 -2.10 -11.51 34.61
N LEU A 33 -3.26 -12.14 34.46
CA LEU A 33 -4.56 -11.44 34.45
C LEU A 33 -4.93 -10.91 35.86
N GLY A 34 -4.57 -11.62 36.94
CA GLY A 34 -4.79 -11.16 38.31
C GLY A 34 -3.92 -9.99 38.71
N LEU A 35 -2.63 -9.93 38.29
CA LEU A 35 -1.75 -8.80 38.55
C LEU A 35 -2.15 -7.54 37.78
N ALA A 36 -2.70 -7.69 36.57
CA ALA A 36 -3.20 -6.56 35.77
C ALA A 36 -4.42 -5.88 36.43
N ALA A 37 -5.23 -6.62 37.19
CA ALA A 37 -6.41 -6.08 37.87
C ALA A 37 -6.09 -5.32 39.16
N VAL A 38 -4.94 -5.60 39.80
CA VAL A 38 -4.55 -4.96 41.08
C VAL A 38 -3.78 -3.67 40.90
N ILE A 39 -3.23 -3.41 39.70
CA ILE A 39 -2.42 -2.20 39.41
C ILE A 39 -3.25 -1.07 38.76
N ALA A 40 -4.47 -1.37 38.27
CA ALA A 40 -5.35 -0.38 37.66
C ALA A 40 -6.31 0.24 38.67
N GLY A 41 -5.83 1.27 39.39
CA GLY A 41 -6.74 2.21 40.06
C GLY A 41 -7.54 3.01 39.01
N PRO A 42 -8.66 3.67 39.36
CA PRO A 42 -9.51 4.37 38.39
C PRO A 42 -8.77 5.53 37.74
N VAL A 43 -8.42 5.37 36.47
CA VAL A 43 -7.81 6.43 35.63
C VAL A 43 -8.95 7.10 34.84
N PRO A 44 -9.00 8.44 34.78
CA PRO A 44 -10.02 9.16 34.01
C PRO A 44 -9.99 8.80 32.53
N ALA A 45 -11.15 8.64 31.91
CA ALA A 45 -11.36 8.11 30.55
C ALA A 45 -10.56 8.82 29.41
N ALA A 46 -10.02 10.01 29.66
CA ALA A 46 -9.27 10.78 28.65
C ALA A 46 -7.85 10.28 28.39
N GLN A 47 -7.24 9.48 29.31
CA GLN A 47 -5.87 8.98 29.12
C GLN A 47 -5.82 7.58 28.48
N THR A 48 -6.92 6.86 28.44
CA THR A 48 -6.99 5.50 27.87
C THR A 48 -7.02 5.51 26.34
N ALA A 49 -7.52 6.58 25.72
CA ALA A 49 -7.57 6.71 24.26
C ALA A 49 -6.18 6.90 23.62
N LEU A 50 -5.24 7.57 24.33
CA LEU A 50 -3.89 7.82 23.78
C LEU A 50 -2.97 6.59 23.83
N SER A 51 -3.18 5.65 24.77
CA SER A 51 -2.32 4.47 24.89
C SER A 51 -2.72 3.33 23.95
N LEU A 52 -3.97 3.29 23.52
CA LEU A 52 -4.46 2.30 22.53
C LEU A 52 -4.05 2.68 21.09
N SER A 53 -3.96 3.97 20.79
CA SER A 53 -3.51 4.45 19.47
C SER A 53 -2.06 4.11 19.16
N ARG A 54 -1.17 4.07 20.18
CA ARG A 54 0.25 3.72 19.97
C ARG A 54 0.52 2.24 19.68
N LYS A 55 -0.39 1.34 20.09
CA LYS A 55 -0.22 -0.10 19.88
C LYS A 55 -0.83 -0.58 18.55
N ALA A 56 -1.78 0.17 18.00
CA ALA A 56 -2.45 -0.17 16.74
C ALA A 56 -1.56 0.06 15.51
N VAL A 57 -0.63 1.04 15.58
CA VAL A 57 0.18 1.44 14.41
C VAL A 57 1.30 0.45 14.07
N SER A 58 1.81 -0.34 15.03
CA SER A 58 2.87 -1.32 14.74
C SER A 58 2.37 -2.72 14.39
N GLY A 59 1.09 -3.01 14.59
CA GLY A 59 0.45 -4.32 14.37
C GLY A 59 -0.40 -4.43 13.10
N ALA A 60 -0.80 -3.31 12.50
CA ALA A 60 -1.78 -3.28 11.43
C ALA A 60 -1.32 -3.91 10.09
N ALA A 61 -0.05 -4.24 9.94
CA ALA A 61 0.46 -4.92 8.76
C ALA A 61 0.27 -6.46 8.79
N GLN A 62 -0.23 -7.05 9.85
CA GLN A 62 -0.26 -8.51 10.00
C GLN A 62 -1.61 -9.16 10.30
N GLU A 63 -2.70 -8.44 10.61
CA GLU A 63 -3.88 -9.10 11.21
C GLU A 63 -5.26 -8.88 10.53
N GLU A 64 -5.39 -8.24 9.37
CA GLU A 64 -6.70 -8.09 8.69
C GLU A 64 -7.00 -9.18 7.63
N ALA A 65 -6.95 -10.44 7.99
CA ALA A 65 -7.39 -11.52 7.10
C ALA A 65 -8.54 -12.38 7.64
N ALA A 66 -9.25 -11.96 8.64
CA ALA A 66 -10.43 -12.74 9.09
C ALA A 66 -11.44 -11.88 9.87
N SER A 67 -12.54 -11.49 9.25
CA SER A 67 -13.84 -11.41 9.91
C SER A 67 -14.97 -11.16 8.90
N VAL A 68 -16.04 -11.91 9.10
CA VAL A 68 -17.21 -12.18 8.27
C VAL A 68 -18.26 -11.08 8.39
N ALA A 69 -19.06 -10.94 7.32
CA ALA A 69 -20.21 -10.10 7.08
C ALA A 69 -21.16 -9.85 8.26
N GLU A 70 -21.57 -8.58 8.43
CA GLU A 70 -22.90 -8.21 8.88
C GLU A 70 -23.31 -6.83 8.30
N ALA A 71 -24.60 -6.68 8.07
CA ALA A 71 -25.32 -5.77 7.21
C ALA A 71 -24.98 -4.28 7.32
N ALA A 72 -24.94 -3.62 6.14
CA ALA A 72 -24.82 -2.18 5.96
C ALA A 72 -26.17 -1.45 6.13
N PRO A 73 -26.18 -0.21 6.65
CA PRO A 73 -27.32 0.68 6.50
C PRO A 73 -27.25 1.42 5.15
N GLU A 74 -28.39 1.46 4.45
CA GLU A 74 -28.58 2.21 3.22
C GLU A 74 -28.35 3.72 3.44
N SER A 75 -27.32 4.26 2.79
CA SER A 75 -27.12 5.68 2.62
C SER A 75 -27.47 6.09 1.20
N THR A 76 -28.59 6.78 1.04
CA THR A 76 -28.98 7.44 -0.21
C THR A 76 -28.11 8.68 -0.43
N GLY A 77 -26.96 8.49 -1.09
CA GLY A 77 -26.10 9.58 -1.55
C GLY A 77 -26.31 9.80 -3.05
N THR A 78 -26.86 10.94 -3.41
CA THR A 78 -26.97 11.45 -4.77
C THR A 78 -25.58 11.55 -5.39
N ALA A 79 -25.33 10.91 -6.53
CA ALA A 79 -24.09 11.04 -7.29
C ALA A 79 -23.92 12.51 -7.70
N ALA A 80 -22.98 13.20 -7.09
CA ALA A 80 -22.54 14.51 -7.54
C ALA A 80 -21.64 14.31 -8.76
N SER A 81 -22.05 14.87 -9.90
CA SER A 81 -21.15 15.04 -11.05
C SER A 81 -20.00 15.95 -10.61
N GLN A 82 -18.78 15.40 -10.62
CA GLN A 82 -17.58 16.23 -10.41
C GLN A 82 -17.49 17.26 -11.56
N PRO A 83 -17.16 18.53 -11.25
CA PRO A 83 -16.83 19.49 -12.29
C PRO A 83 -15.53 19.03 -12.98
N GLU A 84 -15.56 18.96 -14.30
CA GLU A 84 -14.40 18.77 -15.16
C GLU A 84 -13.42 19.93 -14.90
N ALA A 85 -12.47 19.73 -14.01
CA ALA A 85 -11.38 20.67 -13.80
C ALA A 85 -10.43 20.51 -14.98
N ALA A 86 -10.32 21.55 -15.82
CA ALA A 86 -9.32 21.60 -16.87
C ALA A 86 -7.93 21.33 -16.28
N ALA A 87 -7.20 20.37 -16.86
CA ALA A 87 -5.84 20.05 -16.44
C ALA A 87 -4.99 21.34 -16.43
N PRO A 88 -4.21 21.60 -15.38
CA PRO A 88 -3.37 22.77 -15.34
C PRO A 88 -2.31 22.71 -16.44
N THR A 89 -2.22 23.78 -17.23
CA THR A 89 -1.28 23.89 -18.37
C THR A 89 0.18 24.12 -17.94
N GLY A 90 0.49 24.07 -16.63
CA GLY A 90 1.76 24.48 -16.05
C GLY A 90 2.76 23.37 -15.71
N GLY A 91 2.52 22.11 -16.08
CA GLY A 91 3.38 20.98 -15.68
C GLY A 91 3.43 20.79 -14.17
N ILE A 92 4.43 20.02 -13.64
CA ILE A 92 4.54 19.71 -12.21
C ILE A 92 4.64 20.95 -11.32
N GLU A 93 5.20 22.03 -11.81
CA GLU A 93 5.40 23.26 -11.05
C GLU A 93 4.10 23.87 -10.52
N SER A 94 2.96 23.63 -11.20
CA SER A 94 1.65 24.13 -10.78
C SER A 94 1.07 23.40 -9.56
N TYR A 95 1.63 22.23 -9.20
CA TYR A 95 1.18 21.42 -8.08
C TYR A 95 2.06 21.56 -6.84
N LEU A 96 3.29 22.08 -7.00
CA LEU A 96 4.24 22.14 -5.89
C LEU A 96 3.74 23.09 -4.80
N VAL A 97 4.00 22.70 -3.55
CA VAL A 97 3.67 23.50 -2.36
C VAL A 97 4.92 24.16 -1.79
N GLU A 98 4.73 25.25 -1.06
CA GLU A 98 5.80 25.85 -0.26
C GLU A 98 6.13 24.94 0.93
N LEU A 99 7.40 24.57 1.07
CA LEU A 99 7.88 23.73 2.18
C LEU A 99 8.54 24.62 3.25
N LEU A 100 8.37 24.22 4.52
CA LEU A 100 9.01 24.86 5.64
C LEU A 100 10.54 24.67 5.59
N GLY A 101 11.29 25.74 5.72
CA GLY A 101 12.76 25.70 5.81
C GLY A 101 13.25 25.18 7.16
N ASP A 102 14.58 24.99 7.27
CA ASP A 102 15.20 24.53 8.53
C ASP A 102 15.11 25.54 9.67
N ASP A 103 14.93 26.81 9.36
CA ASP A 103 14.66 27.90 10.31
C ASP A 103 13.31 27.74 11.02
N ALA A 104 12.36 27.02 10.41
CA ALA A 104 11.07 26.69 11.00
C ALA A 104 11.06 25.37 11.80
N ARG A 105 12.20 24.69 11.92
CA ARG A 105 12.30 23.41 12.62
C ARG A 105 11.98 23.57 14.11
N PRO A 106 10.92 22.91 14.64
CA PRO A 106 10.56 23.02 16.04
C PRO A 106 11.49 22.20 16.95
N GLU A 107 11.53 22.58 18.24
CA GLU A 107 12.14 21.74 19.26
C GLU A 107 11.43 20.38 19.32
N GLY A 108 12.22 19.29 19.47
CA GLY A 108 11.68 17.92 19.49
C GLY A 108 11.27 17.38 18.12
N ALA A 109 11.64 18.04 17.03
CA ALA A 109 11.40 17.53 15.68
C ALA A 109 12.01 16.13 15.50
N GLY A 110 11.24 15.22 14.90
CA GLY A 110 11.70 13.89 14.54
C GLY A 110 12.65 13.91 13.34
N ALA A 111 13.55 12.93 13.28
CA ALA A 111 14.54 12.83 12.21
C ALA A 111 14.00 12.08 10.99
N VAL A 112 14.43 12.49 9.81
CA VAL A 112 14.19 11.79 8.54
C VAL A 112 15.53 11.30 8.00
N ILE A 113 15.53 10.11 7.42
CA ILE A 113 16.69 9.48 6.79
C ILE A 113 16.34 9.18 5.34
N GLU A 114 17.01 9.86 4.43
CA GLU A 114 16.92 9.56 3.01
C GLU A 114 17.63 8.24 2.69
N LYS A 115 17.03 7.44 1.83
CA LYS A 115 17.59 6.17 1.39
C LYS A 115 17.17 5.84 -0.02
N ASN A 116 18.13 5.54 -0.88
CA ASN A 116 17.86 4.90 -2.15
C ASN A 116 17.81 3.37 -1.96
N TYR A 117 16.75 2.75 -2.43
CA TYR A 117 16.55 1.31 -2.43
C TYR A 117 16.80 0.77 -3.85
N PRO A 118 17.91 0.06 -4.07
CA PRO A 118 18.22 -0.45 -5.39
C PRO A 118 17.30 -1.61 -5.78
N GLN A 119 17.30 -1.94 -7.05
CA GLN A 119 16.69 -3.16 -7.56
C GLN A 119 17.34 -4.39 -6.90
N GLY A 120 16.53 -5.42 -6.65
CA GLY A 120 16.99 -6.61 -5.95
C GLY A 120 17.64 -7.63 -6.86
N SER A 121 18.42 -8.52 -6.25
CA SER A 121 19.06 -9.66 -6.91
C SER A 121 19.01 -10.93 -6.04
N GLY A 122 19.30 -12.10 -6.64
CA GLY A 122 19.30 -13.40 -5.97
C GLY A 122 17.96 -14.12 -6.05
N GLU A 123 17.83 -15.24 -5.34
CA GLU A 123 16.74 -16.23 -5.51
C GLU A 123 15.31 -15.69 -5.32
N LYS A 124 15.16 -14.64 -4.52
CA LYS A 124 13.85 -14.02 -4.27
C LYS A 124 13.45 -12.98 -5.33
N TYR A 125 14.30 -12.71 -6.28
CA TYR A 125 14.06 -11.66 -7.26
C TYR A 125 13.97 -12.22 -8.67
N VAL A 126 12.97 -11.78 -9.42
CA VAL A 126 12.80 -12.10 -10.84
C VAL A 126 13.02 -10.82 -11.62
N ALA A 127 13.92 -10.85 -12.60
CA ALA A 127 14.21 -9.69 -13.44
C ALA A 127 12.98 -9.29 -14.28
N CYS A 128 12.74 -7.98 -14.37
CA CYS A 128 11.64 -7.40 -15.11
C CYS A 128 12.13 -6.17 -15.90
N GLY A 129 12.77 -6.38 -17.06
CA GLY A 129 13.49 -5.33 -17.78
C GLY A 129 14.65 -4.80 -16.94
N ALA A 130 14.71 -3.49 -16.72
CA ALA A 130 15.65 -2.84 -15.81
C ALA A 130 15.25 -2.97 -14.33
N GLY A 131 13.96 -3.25 -14.05
CA GLY A 131 13.42 -3.46 -12.70
C GLY A 131 13.44 -4.92 -12.27
N SER A 132 12.81 -5.21 -11.13
CA SER A 132 12.71 -6.55 -10.58
C SER A 132 11.42 -6.77 -9.76
N ILE A 133 11.06 -8.04 -9.60
CA ILE A 133 9.92 -8.49 -8.78
C ILE A 133 10.48 -9.25 -7.59
N LYS A 134 10.19 -8.77 -6.37
CA LYS A 134 10.49 -9.47 -5.12
C LYS A 134 9.41 -10.49 -4.82
N ASN A 135 9.72 -11.76 -5.02
CA ASN A 135 8.80 -12.86 -4.79
C ASN A 135 8.75 -13.28 -3.30
N ASN A 136 7.66 -12.97 -2.65
CA ASN A 136 7.34 -13.42 -1.28
C ASN A 136 6.22 -14.47 -1.27
N THR A 137 6.08 -15.24 -2.36
CA THR A 137 5.07 -16.30 -2.52
C THR A 137 5.72 -17.67 -2.69
N ARG A 138 4.89 -18.68 -2.93
CA ARG A 138 5.35 -20.04 -3.29
C ARG A 138 5.46 -20.25 -4.80
N GLN A 139 5.13 -19.25 -5.61
CA GLN A 139 5.31 -19.35 -7.06
C GLN A 139 6.80 -19.45 -7.37
N THR A 140 7.15 -20.25 -8.35
CA THR A 140 8.57 -20.38 -8.73
C THR A 140 9.03 -19.15 -9.52
N ALA A 141 10.33 -18.86 -9.47
CA ALA A 141 10.89 -17.78 -10.29
C ALA A 141 10.68 -18.02 -11.80
N ALA A 142 10.70 -19.29 -12.22
CA ALA A 142 10.45 -19.67 -13.60
C ALA A 142 8.99 -19.39 -14.04
N ASP A 143 8.02 -19.72 -13.17
CA ASP A 143 6.60 -19.43 -13.46
C ASP A 143 6.32 -17.93 -13.56
N ILE A 144 6.90 -17.15 -12.63
CA ILE A 144 6.80 -15.68 -12.66
C ILE A 144 7.45 -15.13 -13.93
N ALA A 145 8.68 -15.58 -14.26
CA ALA A 145 9.41 -15.13 -15.44
C ALA A 145 8.67 -15.46 -16.75
N ALA A 146 8.00 -16.60 -16.82
CA ALA A 146 7.16 -16.95 -17.95
C ALA A 146 5.91 -16.07 -18.03
N GLU A 147 5.21 -15.89 -16.90
CA GLU A 147 3.96 -15.13 -16.81
C GLU A 147 4.12 -13.68 -17.27
N ILE A 148 5.19 -13.01 -16.86
CA ILE A 148 5.44 -11.60 -17.19
C ILE A 148 5.89 -11.34 -18.63
N GLN A 149 6.06 -12.38 -19.45
CA GLN A 149 6.30 -12.26 -20.89
C GLN A 149 5.00 -12.22 -21.70
N ASP A 150 3.90 -12.66 -21.11
CA ASP A 150 2.61 -12.61 -21.76
C ASP A 150 2.12 -11.16 -21.92
N PRO A 151 1.32 -10.87 -22.95
CA PRO A 151 0.81 -9.53 -23.18
C PRO A 151 -0.10 -9.05 -22.02
N LEU A 152 -0.32 -7.75 -21.96
CA LEU A 152 -1.30 -7.17 -21.04
C LEU A 152 -2.66 -7.86 -21.20
N PRO A 153 -3.38 -8.13 -20.09
CA PRO A 153 -4.65 -8.86 -20.12
C PRO A 153 -5.82 -8.01 -20.61
N PHE A 154 -5.58 -6.75 -20.92
CA PHE A 154 -6.54 -5.76 -21.43
C PHE A 154 -5.85 -4.79 -22.38
N GLY A 155 -6.64 -4.13 -23.20
CA GLY A 155 -6.22 -2.99 -24.00
C GLY A 155 -6.89 -1.73 -23.51
N VAL A 156 -6.21 -0.61 -23.68
CA VAL A 156 -6.78 0.73 -23.54
C VAL A 156 -6.73 1.45 -24.88
N GLU A 157 -7.67 2.36 -25.08
CA GLU A 157 -7.82 3.15 -26.31
C GLU A 157 -7.46 4.60 -26.00
N LYS A 158 -6.49 5.17 -26.73
CA LYS A 158 -6.14 6.57 -26.62
C LYS A 158 -7.31 7.44 -27.10
N ASP A 159 -7.54 8.54 -26.38
CA ASP A 159 -8.62 9.49 -26.65
C ASP A 159 -10.02 8.88 -26.60
N SER A 160 -10.19 7.78 -25.84
CA SER A 160 -11.51 7.20 -25.59
C SER A 160 -12.44 8.20 -24.90
N PRO A 161 -13.71 8.33 -25.35
CA PRO A 161 -14.69 9.17 -24.67
C PRO A 161 -15.08 8.58 -23.30
N ASP A 162 -14.93 7.26 -23.13
CA ASP A 162 -15.28 6.56 -21.91
C ASP A 162 -14.06 6.38 -21.01
N PRO A 163 -14.19 6.52 -19.68
CA PRO A 163 -13.08 6.33 -18.74
C PRO A 163 -12.60 4.88 -18.72
N GLN A 164 -11.30 4.69 -18.72
CA GLN A 164 -10.66 3.37 -18.74
C GLN A 164 -9.78 3.11 -17.50
N ILE A 165 -9.47 4.17 -16.77
CA ILE A 165 -8.63 4.13 -15.57
C ILE A 165 -9.38 4.80 -14.43
N LEU A 166 -9.33 4.20 -13.23
CA LEU A 166 -9.79 4.79 -11.98
C LEU A 166 -8.62 4.85 -11.01
N ILE A 167 -8.33 6.03 -10.50
CA ILE A 167 -7.45 6.25 -9.36
C ILE A 167 -8.31 6.48 -8.13
N MET A 168 -7.99 5.81 -7.02
CA MET A 168 -8.63 5.99 -5.73
C MET A 168 -7.62 5.74 -4.60
N HIS A 169 -8.03 5.98 -3.36
CA HIS A 169 -7.19 5.86 -2.18
C HIS A 169 -7.95 5.15 -1.06
N THR A 170 -7.53 3.93 -0.69
CA THR A 170 -8.07 3.27 0.50
C THR A 170 -7.70 4.05 1.76
N HIS A 171 -6.50 4.62 1.81
CA HIS A 171 -6.02 5.48 2.89
C HIS A 171 -5.78 6.91 2.39
N ALA A 172 -6.87 7.59 1.98
CA ALA A 172 -6.82 8.92 1.41
C ALA A 172 -6.24 9.97 2.37
N THR A 173 -6.39 9.78 3.69
CA THR A 173 -5.85 10.73 4.68
C THR A 173 -4.33 10.64 4.87
N GLU A 174 -3.65 9.63 4.32
CA GLU A 174 -2.18 9.57 4.37
C GLU A 174 -1.56 10.83 3.78
N ASP A 175 -0.53 11.36 4.48
CA ASP A 175 0.14 12.57 4.05
C ASP A 175 1.67 12.43 4.06
N TYR A 176 2.33 13.51 3.70
CA TYR A 176 3.77 13.64 3.65
C TYR A 176 4.22 14.83 4.50
N ARG A 177 5.48 14.85 4.90
CA ARG A 177 6.03 16.00 5.60
C ARG A 177 6.00 17.25 4.72
N LEU A 178 5.82 18.41 5.35
CA LEU A 178 5.84 19.72 4.71
C LEU A 178 7.15 20.48 4.98
N SER A 179 8.20 19.81 5.45
CA SER A 179 9.54 20.39 5.64
C SER A 179 10.45 20.10 4.45
N ALA A 180 11.23 21.09 4.02
CA ALA A 180 12.30 20.91 3.06
C ALA A 180 13.49 20.15 3.68
N GLY A 181 13.78 20.39 4.98
CA GLY A 181 14.83 19.72 5.71
C GLY A 181 14.47 18.28 6.12
N LEU A 182 15.45 17.53 6.66
CA LEU A 182 15.31 16.13 7.05
C LEU A 182 14.72 15.99 8.46
N TRP A 183 13.52 16.55 8.64
CA TRP A 183 12.80 16.52 9.90
C TRP A 183 11.28 16.51 9.70
N TYR A 184 10.54 16.07 10.73
CA TYR A 184 9.09 16.17 10.79
C TYR A 184 8.64 16.73 12.15
N SER A 185 7.49 17.39 12.19
CA SER A 185 7.00 18.08 13.39
C SER A 185 6.65 17.10 14.52
N PRO A 186 6.86 17.46 15.79
CA PRO A 186 6.41 16.66 16.91
C PRO A 186 4.89 16.48 16.88
N GLY A 187 4.44 15.23 17.08
CA GLY A 187 3.00 14.93 17.07
C GLY A 187 2.37 14.83 15.68
N ASP A 188 3.17 15.00 14.61
CA ASP A 188 2.72 14.71 13.25
C ASP A 188 2.33 13.23 13.13
N GLY A 189 1.01 12.99 12.91
CA GLY A 189 0.44 11.66 12.74
C GLY A 189 0.56 11.12 11.33
N ALA A 190 1.18 11.89 10.43
CA ALA A 190 1.29 11.61 9.00
C ALA A 190 -0.07 11.32 8.34
N ARG A 191 -1.11 12.05 8.77
CA ARG A 191 -2.47 11.98 8.24
C ARG A 191 -3.17 13.33 8.34
N THR A 192 -3.83 13.73 7.23
CA THR A 192 -4.66 14.94 7.17
C THR A 192 -5.89 14.72 6.30
N THR A 193 -6.98 15.43 6.60
CA THR A 193 -8.18 15.47 5.75
C THR A 193 -8.11 16.59 4.70
N ASP A 194 -7.04 17.38 4.67
CA ASP A 194 -6.80 18.36 3.60
C ASP A 194 -6.36 17.65 2.32
N MET A 195 -7.24 17.58 1.35
CA MET A 195 -7.04 16.89 0.08
C MET A 195 -5.97 17.53 -0.82
N ASN A 196 -5.45 18.70 -0.47
CA ASN A 196 -4.31 19.31 -1.15
C ASN A 196 -2.96 18.86 -0.56
N LEU A 197 -2.98 18.22 0.61
CA LEU A 197 -1.79 17.83 1.36
C LEU A 197 -1.68 16.32 1.60
N ASN A 198 -2.71 15.55 1.24
CA ASN A 198 -2.78 14.10 1.42
C ASN A 198 -2.65 13.34 0.09
N MET A 199 -2.96 12.04 0.09
CA MET A 199 -2.84 11.19 -1.11
C MET A 199 -3.67 11.68 -2.29
N CYS A 200 -4.78 12.40 -2.06
CA CYS A 200 -5.59 12.96 -3.15
C CYS A 200 -4.79 13.97 -4.00
N ALA A 201 -3.86 14.72 -3.40
CA ALA A 201 -2.98 15.62 -4.18
C ALA A 201 -2.10 14.85 -5.17
N VAL A 202 -1.55 13.72 -4.75
CA VAL A 202 -0.74 12.84 -5.63
C VAL A 202 -1.60 12.19 -6.70
N GLY A 203 -2.75 11.64 -6.32
CA GLY A 203 -3.71 11.04 -7.26
C GLY A 203 -4.18 12.02 -8.33
N ARG A 204 -4.37 13.30 -7.99
CA ARG A 204 -4.73 14.36 -8.93
C ARG A 204 -3.64 14.58 -9.98
N VAL A 205 -2.38 14.70 -9.56
CA VAL A 205 -1.23 14.81 -10.48
C VAL A 205 -1.17 13.61 -11.43
N MET A 206 -1.37 12.41 -10.92
CA MET A 206 -1.37 11.20 -11.75
C MET A 206 -2.53 11.22 -12.75
N ALA A 207 -3.76 11.53 -12.31
CA ALA A 207 -4.93 11.57 -13.18
C ALA A 207 -4.80 12.61 -14.28
N ASP A 208 -4.35 13.82 -13.93
CA ASP A 208 -4.16 14.90 -14.90
C ASP A 208 -3.08 14.56 -15.92
N THR A 209 -1.98 13.91 -15.49
CA THR A 209 -0.92 13.43 -16.40
C THR A 209 -1.46 12.39 -17.38
N LEU A 210 -2.24 11.43 -16.91
CA LEU A 210 -2.85 10.39 -17.75
C LEU A 210 -3.86 10.98 -18.72
N ASN A 211 -4.73 11.88 -18.26
CA ASN A 211 -5.71 12.57 -19.09
C ASN A 211 -5.05 13.42 -20.18
N ALA A 212 -3.96 14.13 -19.84
CA ALA A 212 -3.19 14.89 -20.80
C ALA A 212 -2.54 14.03 -21.91
N ALA A 213 -2.27 12.74 -21.61
CA ALA A 213 -1.78 11.76 -22.57
C ALA A 213 -2.89 11.08 -23.38
N GLY A 214 -4.17 11.44 -23.18
CA GLY A 214 -5.32 10.86 -23.87
C GLY A 214 -5.83 9.56 -23.23
N LEU A 215 -5.41 9.25 -21.98
CA LEU A 215 -5.93 8.12 -21.21
C LEU A 215 -7.02 8.61 -20.25
N ASN A 216 -8.30 8.55 -20.70
CA ASN A 216 -9.44 9.03 -19.92
C ASN A 216 -9.48 8.34 -18.53
N THR A 217 -9.14 9.12 -17.50
CA THR A 217 -8.91 8.69 -16.13
C THR A 217 -9.82 9.42 -15.17
N LEU A 218 -10.55 8.68 -14.35
CA LEU A 218 -11.28 9.19 -13.20
C LEU A 218 -10.42 9.15 -11.94
N HIS A 219 -10.61 10.14 -11.09
CA HIS A 219 -9.98 10.18 -9.78
C HIS A 219 -11.04 10.34 -8.69
N ASP A 220 -11.09 9.40 -7.75
CA ASP A 220 -11.97 9.45 -6.58
C ASP A 220 -11.21 9.93 -5.36
N GLU A 221 -11.68 11.00 -4.73
CA GLU A 221 -11.09 11.64 -3.56
C GLU A 221 -11.86 11.32 -2.26
N THR A 222 -12.67 10.25 -2.24
CA THR A 222 -13.39 9.83 -1.04
C THR A 222 -12.39 9.47 0.07
N LEU A 223 -12.58 10.07 1.26
CA LEU A 223 -11.77 9.75 2.44
C LEU A 223 -12.23 8.43 3.06
N ASN A 224 -11.84 7.30 2.46
CA ASN A 224 -12.30 5.96 2.83
C ASN A 224 -11.88 5.52 4.24
N ASP A 225 -10.82 6.15 4.79
CA ASP A 225 -10.25 5.89 6.12
C ASP A 225 -10.61 6.98 7.16
N TYR A 226 -11.61 7.82 6.89
CA TYR A 226 -12.09 8.85 7.79
C TYR A 226 -13.62 8.82 7.87
N PRO A 227 -14.23 9.00 9.07
CA PRO A 227 -13.59 9.23 10.36
C PRO A 227 -13.00 7.96 11.04
N SER A 228 -13.12 6.79 10.44
CA SER A 228 -12.60 5.53 10.98
C SER A 228 -11.61 4.89 10.02
N TYR A 229 -10.44 4.51 10.53
CA TYR A 229 -9.46 3.72 9.79
C TYR A 229 -9.96 2.29 9.53
N THR A 230 -10.67 1.71 10.51
CA THR A 230 -11.24 0.35 10.37
C THR A 230 -12.35 0.36 9.34
N GLY A 231 -12.31 -0.57 8.40
CA GLY A 231 -13.28 -0.67 7.32
C GLY A 231 -12.90 0.10 6.05
N SER A 232 -11.71 0.72 5.98
CA SER A 232 -11.30 1.51 4.82
C SER A 232 -11.24 0.70 3.52
N TYR A 233 -10.85 -0.58 3.57
CA TYR A 233 -10.84 -1.46 2.39
C TYR A 233 -12.26 -1.83 1.91
N GLU A 234 -13.19 -2.03 2.82
CA GLU A 234 -14.62 -2.24 2.51
C GLU A 234 -15.22 -0.97 1.89
N ASN A 235 -14.90 0.20 2.43
CA ASN A 235 -15.36 1.48 1.91
C ASN A 235 -14.83 1.72 0.49
N SER A 236 -13.52 1.58 0.28
CA SER A 236 -12.89 1.77 -1.03
C SER A 236 -13.40 0.74 -2.05
N ARG A 237 -13.64 -0.52 -1.62
CA ARG A 237 -14.25 -1.54 -2.47
C ARG A 237 -15.64 -1.12 -2.97
N ALA A 238 -16.48 -0.61 -2.08
CA ALA A 238 -17.82 -0.14 -2.44
C ALA A 238 -17.76 1.04 -3.41
N VAL A 239 -16.80 1.95 -3.23
CA VAL A 239 -16.53 3.05 -4.17
C VAL A 239 -16.17 2.51 -5.54
N VAL A 240 -15.17 1.64 -5.65
CA VAL A 240 -14.74 1.06 -6.93
C VAL A 240 -15.87 0.30 -7.62
N GLN A 241 -16.65 -0.50 -6.88
CA GLN A 241 -17.77 -1.25 -7.45
C GLN A 241 -18.82 -0.33 -8.05
N ARG A 242 -19.10 0.83 -7.48
CA ARG A 242 -20.00 1.84 -8.07
C ARG A 242 -19.46 2.38 -9.39
N TYR A 243 -18.15 2.70 -9.44
CA TYR A 243 -17.52 3.16 -10.68
C TYR A 243 -17.55 2.09 -11.77
N LEU A 244 -17.21 0.84 -11.44
CA LEU A 244 -17.23 -0.27 -12.40
C LEU A 244 -18.66 -0.58 -12.93
N ALA A 245 -19.68 -0.38 -12.09
CA ALA A 245 -21.08 -0.53 -12.52
C ALA A 245 -21.52 0.61 -13.45
N GLN A 246 -21.04 1.84 -13.20
CA GLN A 246 -21.35 3.03 -14.01
C GLN A 246 -20.53 3.07 -15.31
N TYR A 247 -19.29 2.64 -15.26
CA TYR A 247 -18.33 2.70 -16.36
C TYR A 247 -17.69 1.32 -16.60
N PRO A 248 -18.37 0.41 -17.31
CA PRO A 248 -17.82 -0.92 -17.63
C PRO A 248 -16.56 -0.88 -18.52
N SER A 249 -16.23 0.28 -19.07
CA SER A 249 -15.02 0.57 -19.84
C SER A 249 -13.75 0.58 -18.99
N ILE A 250 -13.85 0.78 -17.65
CA ILE A 250 -12.70 0.80 -16.74
C ILE A 250 -12.00 -0.57 -16.76
N LYS A 251 -10.71 -0.57 -17.07
CA LYS A 251 -9.82 -1.75 -17.10
C LYS A 251 -8.80 -1.70 -15.96
N VAL A 252 -8.38 -0.50 -15.58
CA VAL A 252 -7.33 -0.26 -14.59
C VAL A 252 -7.93 0.42 -13.37
N VAL A 253 -7.60 -0.12 -12.18
CA VAL A 253 -7.93 0.49 -10.88
C VAL A 253 -6.63 0.59 -10.07
N LEU A 254 -6.25 1.80 -9.72
CA LEU A 254 -5.06 2.08 -8.95
C LEU A 254 -5.44 2.57 -7.55
N ASP A 255 -5.03 1.79 -6.54
CA ASP A 255 -5.08 2.19 -5.14
C ASP A 255 -3.74 2.86 -4.80
N VAL A 256 -3.75 4.20 -4.75
CA VAL A 256 -2.53 5.00 -4.58
C VAL A 256 -2.33 5.32 -3.11
N HIS A 257 -1.21 4.87 -2.57
CA HIS A 257 -0.80 4.94 -1.18
C HIS A 257 0.60 5.53 -1.02
N ARG A 258 1.05 5.64 0.22
CA ARG A 258 2.43 5.81 0.61
C ARG A 258 2.83 4.81 1.68
N ASP A 259 4.08 4.39 1.67
CA ASP A 259 4.64 3.46 2.65
C ASP A 259 4.90 4.14 4.02
N ALA A 260 5.00 3.37 5.09
CA ALA A 260 5.32 3.83 6.43
C ALA A 260 6.55 3.06 6.96
N ILE A 261 7.74 3.56 6.65
CA ILE A 261 8.99 2.92 7.01
C ILE A 261 9.67 3.74 8.12
N GLU A 262 9.85 3.13 9.29
CA GLU A 262 10.52 3.74 10.43
C GLU A 262 11.67 2.86 10.92
N THR A 263 12.68 3.51 11.49
CA THR A 263 13.71 2.81 12.25
C THR A 263 13.19 2.48 13.66
N GLU A 264 13.87 1.57 14.38
CA GLU A 264 13.57 1.30 15.80
C GLU A 264 13.66 2.55 16.68
N GLY A 265 14.45 3.54 16.27
CA GLY A 265 14.61 4.83 16.97
C GLY A 265 13.55 5.89 16.59
N GLY A 266 12.54 5.54 15.77
CA GLY A 266 11.46 6.44 15.37
C GLY A 266 11.84 7.43 14.25
N SER A 267 13.01 7.30 13.61
CA SER A 267 13.32 8.10 12.43
C SER A 267 12.53 7.58 11.23
N ARG A 268 11.90 8.49 10.48
CA ARG A 268 11.16 8.16 9.25
C ARG A 268 12.13 7.97 8.09
N MET A 269 11.95 6.92 7.32
CA MET A 269 12.73 6.70 6.10
C MET A 269 12.05 7.39 4.93
N ALA A 270 12.82 8.14 4.16
CA ALA A 270 12.40 8.72 2.89
C ALA A 270 13.06 7.93 1.75
N PRO A 271 12.33 7.03 1.05
CA PRO A 271 12.83 6.41 -0.17
C PRO A 271 12.97 7.49 -1.25
N VAL A 272 14.19 7.75 -1.74
CA VAL A 272 14.47 8.84 -2.70
C VAL A 272 15.36 8.40 -3.84
N CYS A 273 15.16 9.03 -5.00
CA CYS A 273 16.06 9.01 -6.16
C CYS A 273 16.13 10.41 -6.78
N THR A 274 17.00 10.57 -7.78
CA THR A 274 17.08 11.81 -8.56
C THR A 274 16.75 11.50 -10.02
N VAL A 275 15.74 12.17 -10.55
CA VAL A 275 15.33 12.10 -11.96
C VAL A 275 15.40 13.51 -12.53
N ASP A 276 16.05 13.68 -13.66
CA ASP A 276 16.23 14.97 -14.36
C ASP A 276 16.72 16.10 -13.44
N GLY A 277 17.61 15.76 -12.49
CA GLY A 277 18.19 16.71 -11.54
C GLY A 277 17.27 17.11 -10.37
N ARG A 278 16.07 16.56 -10.28
CA ARG A 278 15.10 16.77 -9.19
C ARG A 278 14.97 15.53 -8.32
N GLN A 279 14.88 15.72 -7.03
CA GLN A 279 14.59 14.63 -6.09
C GLN A 279 13.14 14.20 -6.22
N ALA A 280 12.93 12.88 -6.32
CA ALA A 280 11.63 12.22 -6.36
C ALA A 280 11.57 11.15 -5.28
N ALA A 281 10.39 10.88 -4.77
CA ALA A 281 10.16 9.71 -3.94
C ALA A 281 10.27 8.42 -4.79
N GLN A 282 10.95 7.36 -4.28
CA GLN A 282 10.93 6.07 -4.97
C GLN A 282 9.58 5.39 -4.78
N VAL A 283 9.07 4.78 -5.84
CA VAL A 283 7.77 4.09 -5.82
C VAL A 283 7.91 2.57 -5.71
N MET A 284 6.85 1.89 -5.23
CA MET A 284 6.80 0.42 -5.16
C MET A 284 5.40 -0.07 -5.53
N ILE A 285 5.29 -0.91 -6.53
CA ILE A 285 4.04 -1.60 -6.84
C ILE A 285 3.88 -2.80 -5.89
N ILE A 286 2.69 -2.95 -5.31
CA ILE A 286 2.30 -4.16 -4.58
C ILE A 286 1.33 -4.96 -5.45
N CYS A 287 1.74 -6.18 -5.81
CA CYS A 287 0.94 -7.12 -6.56
C CYS A 287 0.56 -8.32 -5.67
N GLY A 288 -0.72 -8.56 -5.53
CA GLY A 288 -1.28 -9.65 -4.76
C GLY A 288 -1.13 -10.99 -5.45
N CYS A 289 -1.13 -12.07 -4.65
CA CYS A 289 -1.13 -13.45 -5.13
C CYS A 289 -2.14 -14.29 -4.34
N ASP A 290 -2.84 -15.19 -5.03
CA ASP A 290 -3.70 -16.18 -4.41
C ASP A 290 -2.87 -17.21 -3.62
N ASN A 291 -3.27 -17.50 -2.38
CA ASN A 291 -2.61 -18.50 -1.54
C ASN A 291 -3.37 -19.83 -1.45
N GLY A 292 -4.49 -19.95 -2.17
CA GLY A 292 -5.39 -21.10 -2.13
C GLY A 292 -6.21 -21.21 -0.85
N GLY A 293 -6.23 -20.18 -0.02
CA GLY A 293 -6.90 -20.16 1.29
C GLY A 293 -7.54 -18.82 1.61
N SER A 294 -6.97 -18.09 2.57
CA SER A 294 -7.50 -16.81 3.08
C SER A 294 -7.42 -15.67 2.05
N VAL A 295 -6.42 -15.69 1.19
CA VAL A 295 -6.31 -14.72 0.08
C VAL A 295 -6.81 -15.39 -1.19
N ARG A 296 -7.98 -14.97 -1.67
CA ARG A 296 -8.59 -15.44 -2.92
C ARG A 296 -8.47 -14.37 -3.98
N LEU A 297 -7.52 -14.56 -4.88
CA LEU A 297 -7.22 -13.62 -5.96
C LEU A 297 -6.98 -14.40 -7.28
N PRO A 298 -8.02 -14.97 -7.89
CA PRO A 298 -7.87 -15.85 -9.05
C PRO A 298 -7.26 -15.14 -10.27
N GLY A 299 -7.45 -13.81 -10.38
CA GLY A 299 -6.89 -12.98 -11.44
C GLY A 299 -5.46 -12.49 -11.20
N TRP A 300 -4.75 -12.98 -10.17
CA TRP A 300 -3.43 -12.46 -9.80
C TRP A 300 -2.38 -12.49 -10.92
N ARG A 301 -2.49 -13.46 -11.85
CA ARG A 301 -1.57 -13.55 -12.99
C ARG A 301 -1.69 -12.36 -13.92
N GLN A 302 -2.92 -11.95 -14.21
CA GLN A 302 -3.20 -10.77 -15.03
C GLN A 302 -2.67 -9.50 -14.37
N ASN A 303 -2.92 -9.33 -13.07
CA ASN A 303 -2.39 -8.20 -12.32
C ASN A 303 -0.85 -8.20 -12.30
N LEU A 304 -0.22 -9.38 -12.22
CA LEU A 304 1.24 -9.50 -12.25
C LEU A 304 1.82 -9.08 -13.61
N ARG A 305 1.18 -9.45 -14.74
CA ARG A 305 1.59 -8.98 -16.08
C ARG A 305 1.56 -7.46 -16.16
N PHE A 306 0.49 -6.87 -15.65
CA PHE A 306 0.33 -5.42 -15.62
C PHE A 306 1.37 -4.76 -14.70
N ALA A 307 1.57 -5.27 -13.48
CA ALA A 307 2.60 -4.77 -12.57
C ALA A 307 4.00 -4.81 -13.22
N ALA A 308 4.33 -5.92 -13.88
CA ALA A 308 5.60 -6.09 -14.57
C ALA A 308 5.77 -5.13 -15.76
N ALA A 309 4.72 -4.89 -16.53
CA ALA A 309 4.76 -3.94 -17.65
C ALA A 309 5.02 -2.51 -17.14
N TRP A 310 4.32 -2.10 -16.08
CA TRP A 310 4.47 -0.77 -15.50
C TRP A 310 5.83 -0.59 -14.83
N GLU A 311 6.31 -1.57 -14.05
CA GLU A 311 7.66 -1.58 -13.46
C GLU A 311 8.73 -1.45 -14.52
N ARG A 312 8.66 -2.27 -15.58
CA ARG A 312 9.61 -2.26 -16.70
C ARG A 312 9.69 -0.90 -17.37
N SER A 313 8.53 -0.27 -17.53
CA SER A 313 8.43 1.06 -18.16
C SER A 313 9.04 2.13 -17.26
N MET A 314 8.63 2.20 -15.98
CA MET A 314 9.13 3.20 -15.03
C MET A 314 10.65 3.10 -14.85
N GLU A 315 11.17 1.92 -14.56
CA GLU A 315 12.60 1.74 -14.32
C GLU A 315 13.44 1.90 -15.61
N GLY A 316 12.84 1.56 -16.77
CA GLY A 316 13.46 1.79 -18.06
C GLY A 316 13.58 3.26 -18.45
N MET A 317 12.57 4.09 -18.12
CA MET A 317 12.57 5.53 -18.35
C MET A 317 13.40 6.28 -17.32
N TYR A 318 13.34 5.86 -16.07
CA TYR A 318 13.89 6.57 -14.91
C TYR A 318 14.69 5.59 -14.03
N PRO A 319 15.93 5.22 -14.42
CA PRO A 319 16.73 4.24 -13.67
C PRO A 319 16.91 4.62 -12.20
N GLY A 320 16.56 3.70 -11.28
CA GLY A 320 16.60 3.89 -9.83
C GLY A 320 15.35 4.54 -9.25
N PHE A 321 14.31 4.78 -10.06
CA PHE A 321 13.06 5.36 -9.59
C PHE A 321 12.20 4.36 -8.83
N THR A 322 12.22 3.08 -9.21
CA THR A 322 11.38 2.09 -8.57
C THR A 322 12.13 1.27 -7.51
N ARG A 323 11.41 0.83 -6.51
CA ARG A 323 11.75 -0.31 -5.66
C ARG A 323 11.19 -1.57 -6.31
N PRO A 324 11.78 -2.77 -6.10
CA PRO A 324 11.24 -4.00 -6.66
C PRO A 324 9.75 -4.17 -6.40
N VAL A 325 8.98 -4.58 -7.41
CA VAL A 325 7.56 -4.95 -7.22
C VAL A 325 7.45 -5.94 -6.06
N LEU A 326 6.64 -5.66 -5.07
CA LEU A 326 6.37 -6.59 -3.97
C LEU A 326 5.26 -7.56 -4.39
N PHE A 327 5.66 -8.78 -4.77
CA PHE A 327 4.72 -9.85 -5.09
C PHE A 327 4.52 -10.76 -3.87
N SER A 328 3.32 -10.71 -3.27
CA SER A 328 3.05 -11.37 -2.00
C SER A 328 1.58 -11.75 -1.82
N TYR A 329 1.26 -12.55 -0.79
CA TYR A 329 -0.11 -12.92 -0.46
C TYR A 329 -0.85 -11.74 0.19
N ARG A 330 -1.36 -10.84 -0.65
CA ARG A 330 -2.14 -9.66 -0.29
C ARG A 330 -3.39 -9.59 -1.14
N PHE A 331 -4.49 -9.08 -0.58
CA PHE A 331 -5.75 -8.96 -1.29
C PHE A 331 -5.95 -7.56 -1.89
N TYR A 332 -6.01 -6.54 -1.03
CA TYR A 332 -6.08 -5.12 -1.39
C TYR A 332 -7.06 -4.81 -2.54
N ASN A 333 -8.24 -5.45 -2.53
CA ASN A 333 -9.27 -5.29 -3.58
C ASN A 333 -8.79 -5.53 -5.03
N GLN A 334 -7.65 -6.21 -5.20
CA GLN A 334 -7.07 -6.46 -6.53
C GLN A 334 -7.82 -7.51 -7.36
N ASP A 335 -8.92 -8.05 -6.85
CA ASP A 335 -9.85 -8.93 -7.57
C ASP A 335 -10.86 -8.17 -8.44
N LEU A 336 -10.94 -6.84 -8.31
CA LEU A 336 -11.99 -6.04 -8.93
C LEU A 336 -11.83 -5.90 -10.45
N THR A 337 -10.60 -5.83 -10.96
CA THR A 337 -10.29 -5.88 -12.39
C THR A 337 -9.01 -6.67 -12.64
N THR A 338 -8.72 -7.00 -13.91
CA THR A 338 -7.44 -7.61 -14.31
C THR A 338 -6.28 -6.60 -14.38
N GLY A 339 -6.55 -5.34 -14.07
CA GLY A 339 -5.59 -4.24 -13.97
C GLY A 339 -5.67 -3.53 -12.62
N SER A 340 -6.05 -4.23 -11.53
CA SER A 340 -6.08 -3.65 -10.18
C SER A 340 -4.75 -3.83 -9.47
N LEU A 341 -4.12 -2.72 -9.08
CA LEU A 341 -2.85 -2.69 -8.34
C LEU A 341 -2.88 -1.65 -7.22
N LEU A 342 -2.02 -1.86 -6.22
CA LEU A 342 -1.67 -0.84 -5.24
C LEU A 342 -0.27 -0.32 -5.57
N ILE A 343 -0.05 0.98 -5.45
CA ILE A 343 1.24 1.60 -5.59
C ILE A 343 1.55 2.49 -4.39
N GLU A 344 2.72 2.29 -3.80
CA GLU A 344 3.31 3.12 -2.76
C GLU A 344 4.12 4.25 -3.41
N ILE A 345 3.70 5.48 -3.28
CA ILE A 345 4.45 6.64 -3.73
C ILE A 345 5.33 7.12 -2.58
N GLY A 346 6.56 6.61 -2.51
CA GLY A 346 7.47 6.92 -1.42
C GLY A 346 7.02 6.40 -0.06
N GLY A 347 7.28 7.18 0.98
CA GLY A 347 6.88 6.92 2.36
C GLY A 347 6.63 8.22 3.13
N HIS A 348 6.11 8.12 4.36
CA HIS A 348 5.80 9.28 5.21
C HIS A 348 7.03 10.09 5.65
N GLY A 349 8.25 9.63 5.33
CA GLY A 349 9.49 10.41 5.44
C GLY A 349 9.75 11.34 4.26
N ASN A 350 9.14 11.10 3.10
CA ASN A 350 9.25 11.99 1.94
C ASN A 350 8.51 13.32 2.18
N ASN A 351 8.93 14.39 1.53
CA ASN A 351 8.12 15.60 1.48
C ASN A 351 7.08 15.52 0.35
N LEU A 352 6.05 16.34 0.44
CA LEU A 352 4.94 16.33 -0.52
C LEU A 352 5.42 16.58 -1.95
N ASN A 353 6.38 17.49 -2.16
CA ASN A 353 6.88 17.80 -3.52
C ASN A 353 7.62 16.63 -4.17
N GLU A 354 8.36 15.83 -3.38
CA GLU A 354 8.98 14.57 -3.85
C GLU A 354 7.93 13.57 -4.30
N ALA A 355 6.81 13.49 -3.57
CA ALA A 355 5.71 12.58 -3.87
C ALA A 355 4.88 13.05 -5.08
N LEU A 356 4.59 14.34 -5.20
CA LEU A 356 3.89 14.92 -6.37
C LEU A 356 4.68 14.66 -7.65
N TYR A 357 6.00 14.91 -7.63
CA TYR A 357 6.86 14.63 -8.77
C TYR A 357 6.90 13.11 -9.08
N ALA A 358 7.01 12.26 -8.06
CA ALA A 358 6.96 10.82 -8.24
C ALA A 358 5.61 10.35 -8.84
N GLY A 359 4.49 10.94 -8.44
CA GLY A 359 3.19 10.69 -9.05
C GLY A 359 3.17 10.97 -10.55
N GLN A 360 3.74 12.11 -10.99
CA GLN A 360 3.87 12.43 -12.41
C GLN A 360 4.73 11.41 -13.15
N LEU A 361 5.90 11.06 -12.60
CA LEU A 361 6.80 10.08 -13.21
C LEU A 361 6.14 8.69 -13.31
N ALA A 362 5.42 8.26 -12.28
CA ALA A 362 4.70 6.99 -12.28
C ALA A 362 3.59 6.98 -13.33
N ALA A 363 2.85 8.09 -13.48
CA ALA A 363 1.84 8.23 -14.53
C ALA A 363 2.45 8.21 -15.94
N ASN A 364 3.58 8.89 -16.17
CA ASN A 364 4.30 8.81 -17.44
C ASN A 364 4.74 7.38 -17.76
N GLY A 365 5.26 6.65 -16.75
CA GLY A 365 5.60 5.24 -16.88
C GLY A 365 4.38 4.37 -17.22
N LEU A 366 3.20 4.73 -16.71
CA LEU A 366 1.97 4.04 -17.03
C LEU A 366 1.51 4.32 -18.46
N VAL A 367 1.58 5.56 -18.93
CA VAL A 367 1.33 5.92 -20.35
C VAL A 367 2.18 5.07 -21.26
N GLN A 368 3.48 5.03 -21.00
CA GLN A 368 4.43 4.22 -21.77
C GLN A 368 4.07 2.71 -21.75
N ALA A 369 3.67 2.18 -20.59
CA ALA A 369 3.30 0.77 -20.44
C ALA A 369 2.03 0.41 -21.21
N LEU A 370 1.07 1.32 -21.29
CA LEU A 370 -0.23 1.09 -21.88
C LEU A 370 -0.31 1.40 -23.38
N LEU A 371 0.37 2.45 -23.83
CA LEU A 371 0.29 2.94 -25.22
C LEU A 371 1.55 2.59 -26.04
N GLY A 372 2.68 2.28 -25.38
CA GLY A 372 3.96 2.04 -26.04
C GLY A 372 4.83 3.28 -26.22
N PRO A 373 6.04 3.14 -26.81
CA PRO A 373 7.07 4.19 -26.82
C PRO A 373 6.84 5.38 -27.76
N ASP A 374 5.87 5.36 -28.66
CA ASP A 374 5.74 6.33 -29.76
C ASP A 374 4.43 7.15 -29.71
N THR A 375 3.84 7.35 -28.53
CA THR A 375 2.54 8.03 -28.40
C THR A 375 2.59 9.38 -27.70
#